data_63153d363ec4cf6c0642f29c21b71f3a
#
_entry.id   63153d363ec4cf6c0642f29c21b71f3a
#
_cell.length_a   1.000
_cell.length_b   1.000
_cell.length_c   1.000
_cell.angle_alpha   90.00
_cell.angle_beta   90.00
_cell.angle_gamma   90.00
#
_symmetry.space_group_name_H-M   'P 1'
#
loop_
_entity.id
_entity.type
_entity.pdbx_description
1 polymer ?
#
loop_
_entity_poly.entity_id
_entity_poly.type
_entity_poly.pdbx_seq_one_letter_code
_entity_poly.pdbx_strand_id
1 'polypeptide(L)'
;MKGIFPIDKFRTLQTPFYYYDTKVLRDTLSAINHEVAKYPNYSVHYAVKANANPKVLTIIRESGMGADCVSGAAIRAVFPANKVVFAGVGKADWEINLGLEYGIFCFNVESIPELEVINELAAAQNKVANVAFRINPDVGAHTHANITTGLAENKFGISMQDMDKVIDVAQE
;
A
#
# COMPACT_ATOMS: atom_id res chain seq x y z
N MET A 1 6.35 0.10 -23.43
CA MET A 1 5.17 -0.31 -24.24
C MET A 1 4.44 0.95 -24.70
N LYS A 2 3.99 1.01 -25.96
CA LYS A 2 3.20 2.14 -26.47
C LYS A 2 1.73 1.70 -26.53
N GLY A 3 0.85 2.49 -25.92
CA GLY A 3 -0.60 2.26 -25.99
C GLY A 3 -1.19 2.65 -27.35
N ILE A 4 -2.40 2.20 -27.60
CA ILE A 4 -3.18 2.57 -28.80
C ILE A 4 -4.20 3.62 -28.37
N PHE A 5 -4.21 4.77 -29.05
CA PHE A 5 -5.17 5.84 -28.80
C PHE A 5 -6.26 5.82 -29.89
N PRO A 6 -7.49 5.38 -29.58
CA PRO A 6 -8.60 5.33 -30.51
C PRO A 6 -9.20 6.73 -30.72
N ILE A 7 -8.50 7.58 -31.46
CA ILE A 7 -8.82 9.01 -31.63
C ILE A 7 -10.24 9.22 -32.13
N ASP A 8 -10.73 8.41 -33.07
CA ASP A 8 -12.07 8.56 -33.62
C ASP A 8 -13.16 8.33 -32.57
N LYS A 9 -12.91 7.39 -31.62
CA LYS A 9 -13.80 7.22 -30.46
C LYS A 9 -13.74 8.42 -29.51
N PHE A 10 -12.54 8.98 -29.30
CA PHE A 10 -12.40 10.15 -28.41
C PHE A 10 -13.19 11.35 -28.89
N ARG A 11 -13.30 11.56 -30.21
CA ARG A 11 -14.06 12.63 -30.82
C ARG A 11 -15.57 12.55 -30.56
N THR A 12 -16.08 11.37 -30.20
CA THR A 12 -17.51 11.15 -29.89
C THR A 12 -17.83 11.27 -28.40
N LEU A 13 -16.81 11.42 -27.54
CA LEU A 13 -16.99 11.48 -26.10
C LEU A 13 -17.01 12.92 -25.61
N GLN A 14 -17.84 13.17 -24.60
CA GLN A 14 -17.82 14.44 -23.89
C GLN A 14 -16.54 14.57 -23.06
N THR A 15 -15.85 15.68 -23.17
CA THR A 15 -14.65 16.01 -22.37
C THR A 15 -15.04 16.76 -21.10
N PRO A 16 -14.24 16.65 -20.01
CA PRO A 16 -13.05 15.80 -19.87
C PRO A 16 -13.38 14.32 -19.58
N PHE A 17 -12.50 13.39 -19.96
CA PHE A 17 -12.59 11.97 -19.60
C PHE A 17 -11.21 11.35 -19.39
N TYR A 18 -11.15 10.24 -18.65
CA TYR A 18 -9.96 9.42 -18.51
C TYR A 18 -10.03 8.22 -19.44
N TYR A 19 -8.93 7.95 -20.12
CA TYR A 19 -8.76 6.76 -20.95
C TYR A 19 -7.72 5.82 -20.32
N TYR A 20 -8.10 4.56 -20.16
CA TYR A 20 -7.21 3.51 -19.67
C TYR A 20 -7.03 2.46 -20.75
N ASP A 21 -5.80 2.29 -21.23
CA ASP A 21 -5.44 1.18 -22.12
C ASP A 21 -5.21 -0.08 -21.26
N THR A 22 -6.23 -0.91 -21.18
CA THR A 22 -6.18 -2.14 -20.37
C THR A 22 -5.24 -3.19 -20.93
N LYS A 23 -4.92 -3.13 -22.26
CA LYS A 23 -3.91 -4.02 -22.83
C LYS A 23 -2.52 -3.67 -22.30
N VAL A 24 -2.15 -2.40 -22.34
CA VAL A 24 -0.86 -1.93 -21.80
C VAL A 24 -0.76 -2.26 -20.30
N LEU A 25 -1.83 -2.08 -19.53
CA LEU A 25 -1.86 -2.46 -18.13
C LEU A 25 -1.59 -3.95 -17.95
N ARG A 26 -2.32 -4.83 -18.65
CA ARG A 26 -2.15 -6.30 -18.56
C ARG A 26 -0.75 -6.75 -19.01
N ASP A 27 -0.21 -6.18 -20.07
CA ASP A 27 1.13 -6.48 -20.55
C ASP A 27 2.19 -6.10 -19.49
N THR A 28 2.01 -4.94 -18.83
CA THR A 28 2.89 -4.49 -17.74
C THR A 28 2.81 -5.43 -16.53
N LEU A 29 1.61 -5.79 -16.09
CA LEU A 29 1.39 -6.73 -14.98
C LEU A 29 1.99 -8.11 -15.29
N SER A 30 1.84 -8.59 -16.51
CA SER A 30 2.44 -9.84 -16.96
C SER A 30 3.97 -9.81 -16.92
N ALA A 31 4.59 -8.71 -17.35
CA ALA A 31 6.03 -8.54 -17.28
C ALA A 31 6.55 -8.53 -15.83
N ILE A 32 5.85 -7.82 -14.93
CA ILE A 32 6.19 -7.81 -13.49
C ILE A 32 6.07 -9.22 -12.92
N ASN A 33 4.97 -9.92 -13.17
CA ASN A 33 4.76 -11.28 -12.67
C ASN A 33 5.81 -12.26 -13.20
N HIS A 34 6.24 -12.11 -14.46
CA HIS A 34 7.30 -12.93 -15.03
C HIS A 34 8.61 -12.77 -14.27
N GLU A 35 8.96 -11.54 -13.90
CA GLU A 35 10.19 -11.28 -13.14
C GLU A 35 10.07 -11.77 -11.69
N VAL A 36 8.94 -11.48 -11.02
CA VAL A 36 8.70 -11.88 -9.63
C VAL A 36 8.66 -13.39 -9.46
N ALA A 37 8.15 -14.13 -10.45
CA ALA A 37 8.09 -15.59 -10.41
C ALA A 37 9.48 -16.27 -10.28
N LYS A 38 10.56 -15.57 -10.58
CA LYS A 38 11.93 -16.04 -10.38
C LYS A 38 12.35 -16.05 -8.89
N TYR A 39 11.58 -15.38 -8.04
CA TYR A 39 11.91 -15.15 -6.63
C TYR A 39 10.69 -15.50 -5.77
N PRO A 40 10.57 -16.74 -5.27
CA PRO A 40 9.36 -17.22 -4.60
C PRO A 40 9.02 -16.47 -3.29
N ASN A 41 10.01 -15.78 -2.70
CA ASN A 41 9.83 -15.01 -1.46
C ASN A 41 9.43 -13.54 -1.70
N TYR A 42 9.20 -13.15 -2.96
CA TYR A 42 8.79 -11.78 -3.30
C TYR A 42 7.31 -11.73 -3.61
N SER A 43 6.66 -10.68 -3.13
CA SER A 43 5.28 -10.33 -3.49
C SER A 43 5.21 -8.86 -3.88
N VAL A 44 4.29 -8.54 -4.80
CA VAL A 44 4.06 -7.16 -5.23
C VAL A 44 2.70 -6.70 -4.76
N HIS A 45 2.67 -5.54 -4.10
CA HIS A 45 1.47 -4.89 -3.64
C HIS A 45 1.30 -3.56 -4.37
N TYR A 46 0.13 -3.38 -4.98
CA TYR A 46 -0.20 -2.17 -5.72
C TYR A 46 -0.64 -1.06 -4.77
N ALA A 47 -0.03 0.11 -4.88
CA ALA A 47 -0.42 1.29 -4.10
C ALA A 47 -1.76 1.85 -4.60
N VAL A 48 -2.85 1.53 -3.90
CA VAL A 48 -4.24 1.86 -4.29
C VAL A 48 -4.44 3.37 -4.45
N LYS A 49 -3.70 4.18 -3.70
CA LYS A 49 -3.72 5.65 -3.82
C LYS A 49 -3.35 6.17 -5.21
N ALA A 50 -2.62 5.40 -6.01
CA ALA A 50 -2.24 5.81 -7.37
C ALA A 50 -3.44 5.81 -8.32
N ASN A 51 -4.34 4.84 -8.21
CA ASN A 51 -5.61 4.81 -8.93
C ASN A 51 -6.57 3.82 -8.27
N ALA A 52 -7.61 4.34 -7.65
CA ALA A 52 -8.63 3.55 -6.95
C ALA A 52 -9.83 3.15 -7.85
N ASN A 53 -9.73 3.30 -9.18
CA ASN A 53 -10.82 2.91 -10.08
C ASN A 53 -11.09 1.39 -9.95
N PRO A 54 -12.33 0.96 -9.62
CA PRO A 54 -12.63 -0.45 -9.35
C PRO A 54 -12.29 -1.39 -10.52
N LYS A 55 -12.43 -0.93 -11.76
CA LYS A 55 -12.10 -1.74 -12.95
C LYS A 55 -10.58 -1.94 -13.09
N VAL A 56 -9.79 -0.92 -12.75
CA VAL A 56 -8.33 -1.01 -12.74
C VAL A 56 -7.88 -1.94 -11.61
N LEU A 57 -8.43 -1.77 -10.40
CA LEU A 57 -8.12 -2.63 -9.25
C LEU A 57 -8.48 -4.09 -9.52
N THR A 58 -9.61 -4.36 -10.21
CA THR A 58 -9.99 -5.73 -10.60
C THR A 58 -8.93 -6.38 -11.49
N ILE A 59 -8.43 -5.67 -12.50
CA ILE A 59 -7.38 -6.18 -13.40
C ILE A 59 -6.10 -6.49 -12.62
N ILE A 60 -5.71 -5.61 -11.70
CA ILE A 60 -4.51 -5.78 -10.86
C ILE A 60 -4.68 -6.99 -9.92
N ARG A 61 -5.83 -7.12 -9.26
CA ARG A 61 -6.14 -8.30 -8.44
C ARG A 61 -6.10 -9.60 -9.25
N GLU A 62 -6.73 -9.62 -10.43
CA GLU A 62 -6.75 -10.79 -11.33
C GLU A 62 -5.34 -11.21 -11.77
N SER A 63 -4.38 -10.29 -11.80
CA SER A 63 -2.98 -10.60 -12.05
C SER A 63 -2.27 -11.27 -10.87
N GLY A 64 -2.92 -11.38 -9.71
CA GLY A 64 -2.37 -12.01 -8.52
C GLY A 64 -1.64 -11.09 -7.55
N MET A 65 -1.54 -9.79 -7.84
CA MET A 65 -0.92 -8.80 -6.95
C MET A 65 -1.75 -8.56 -5.70
N GLY A 66 -1.09 -8.08 -4.64
CA GLY A 66 -1.71 -7.56 -3.43
C GLY A 66 -2.03 -6.07 -3.54
N ALA A 67 -2.54 -5.50 -2.46
CA ALA A 67 -2.85 -4.08 -2.33
C ALA A 67 -2.09 -3.44 -1.17
N ASP A 68 -1.52 -2.27 -1.40
CA ASP A 68 -1.05 -1.34 -0.38
C ASP A 68 -2.10 -0.24 -0.22
N CYS A 69 -2.78 -0.26 0.92
CA CYS A 69 -3.90 0.59 1.25
C CYS A 69 -3.49 1.67 2.24
N VAL A 70 -4.14 2.83 2.19
CA VAL A 70 -3.92 3.96 3.10
C VAL A 70 -5.21 4.48 3.72
N SER A 71 -6.29 3.70 3.62
CA SER A 71 -7.59 4.01 4.25
C SER A 71 -8.43 2.74 4.42
N GLY A 72 -9.33 2.75 5.39
CA GLY A 72 -10.25 1.65 5.65
C GLY A 72 -11.19 1.34 4.47
N ALA A 73 -11.56 2.33 3.66
CA ALA A 73 -12.33 2.11 2.45
C ALA A 73 -11.57 1.24 1.43
N ALA A 74 -10.24 1.41 1.35
CA ALA A 74 -9.39 0.63 0.46
C ALA A 74 -9.19 -0.82 0.96
N ILE A 75 -9.26 -1.08 2.28
CA ILE A 75 -9.20 -2.43 2.87
C ILE A 75 -10.38 -3.29 2.35
N ARG A 76 -11.57 -2.69 2.21
CA ARG A 76 -12.76 -3.34 1.63
C ARG A 76 -12.70 -3.48 0.11
N ALA A 77 -11.64 -2.99 -0.52
CA ALA A 77 -11.46 -3.11 -1.94
C ALA A 77 -11.34 -4.58 -2.37
N VAL A 78 -11.44 -4.81 -3.62
CA VAL A 78 -11.57 -6.06 -4.37
C VAL A 78 -10.54 -7.16 -4.03
N PHE A 79 -9.50 -6.88 -3.23
CA PHE A 79 -8.37 -7.79 -2.98
C PHE A 79 -8.66 -8.80 -1.85
N PRO A 80 -8.09 -10.02 -1.91
CA PRO A 80 -8.12 -10.95 -0.79
C PRO A 80 -7.41 -10.34 0.43
N ALA A 81 -8.00 -10.47 1.61
CA ALA A 81 -7.48 -9.85 2.83
C ALA A 81 -6.01 -10.21 3.11
N ASN A 82 -5.64 -11.47 2.94
CA ASN A 82 -4.27 -11.97 3.11
C ASN A 82 -3.25 -11.44 2.07
N LYS A 83 -3.68 -10.55 1.19
CA LYS A 83 -2.83 -9.82 0.24
C LYS A 83 -2.95 -8.30 0.39
N VAL A 84 -3.52 -7.84 1.50
CA VAL A 84 -3.69 -6.42 1.81
C VAL A 84 -2.69 -6.00 2.87
N VAL A 85 -1.93 -4.95 2.56
CA VAL A 85 -1.09 -4.21 3.51
C VAL A 85 -1.77 -2.89 3.81
N PHE A 86 -1.81 -2.49 5.08
CA PHE A 86 -2.37 -1.22 5.49
C PHE A 86 -1.28 -0.28 6.02
N ALA A 87 -1.00 0.77 5.25
CA ALA A 87 -0.01 1.81 5.54
C ALA A 87 -0.70 3.14 5.88
N GLY A 88 0.10 4.16 6.21
CA GLY A 88 -0.36 5.52 6.48
C GLY A 88 -0.22 5.93 7.94
N VAL A 89 0.08 7.22 8.16
CA VAL A 89 0.43 7.82 9.47
C VAL A 89 -0.78 8.17 10.35
N GLY A 90 -1.99 8.03 9.86
CA GLY A 90 -3.21 8.46 10.56
C GLY A 90 -4.29 7.38 10.51
N LYS A 91 -3.94 6.12 10.83
CA LYS A 91 -4.91 5.05 10.95
C LYS A 91 -5.85 5.32 12.14
N ALA A 92 -7.14 5.38 11.89
CA ALA A 92 -8.13 5.50 12.95
C ALA A 92 -8.44 4.12 13.55
N ASP A 93 -8.91 4.09 14.80
CA ASP A 93 -9.23 2.85 15.53
C ASP A 93 -10.21 1.95 14.75
N TRP A 94 -11.22 2.55 14.10
CA TRP A 94 -12.18 1.80 13.30
C TRP A 94 -11.54 1.17 12.06
N GLU A 95 -10.49 1.76 11.48
CA GLU A 95 -9.76 1.22 10.34
C GLU A 95 -8.85 0.07 10.77
N ILE A 96 -8.20 0.21 11.93
CA ILE A 96 -7.40 -0.85 12.53
C ILE A 96 -8.30 -2.04 12.85
N ASN A 97 -9.43 -1.81 13.53
CA ASN A 97 -10.42 -2.83 13.82
C ASN A 97 -10.92 -3.54 12.56
N LEU A 98 -11.17 -2.79 11.49
CA LEU A 98 -11.55 -3.35 10.20
C LEU A 98 -10.46 -4.26 9.62
N GLY A 99 -9.20 -3.84 9.67
CA GLY A 99 -8.06 -4.64 9.22
C GLY A 99 -7.90 -5.94 10.03
N LEU A 100 -8.05 -5.85 11.35
CA LEU A 100 -8.04 -7.01 12.25
C LEU A 100 -9.22 -7.96 11.99
N GLU A 101 -10.41 -7.42 11.76
CA GLU A 101 -11.62 -8.20 11.46
C GLU A 101 -11.46 -8.98 10.16
N TYR A 102 -10.98 -8.33 9.11
CA TYR A 102 -10.74 -8.92 7.79
C TYR A 102 -9.52 -9.86 7.75
N GLY A 103 -8.61 -9.80 8.73
CA GLY A 103 -7.39 -10.58 8.76
C GLY A 103 -6.45 -10.20 7.61
N ILE A 104 -6.14 -8.91 7.49
CA ILE A 104 -5.22 -8.42 6.46
C ILE A 104 -3.81 -9.00 6.62
N PHE A 105 -3.00 -8.92 5.56
CA PHE A 105 -1.65 -9.46 5.55
C PHE A 105 -0.77 -8.82 6.62
N CYS A 106 -0.71 -7.48 6.67
CA CYS A 106 -0.03 -6.76 7.76
C CYS A 106 -0.42 -5.28 7.82
N PHE A 107 -0.12 -4.66 8.99
CA PHE A 107 -0.10 -3.22 9.18
C PHE A 107 1.33 -2.71 9.05
N ASN A 108 1.57 -1.73 8.19
CA ASN A 108 2.83 -0.97 8.18
C ASN A 108 2.76 0.09 9.27
N VAL A 109 3.46 -0.14 10.36
CA VAL A 109 3.48 0.72 11.55
C VAL A 109 4.43 1.88 11.34
N GLU A 110 3.96 3.09 11.62
CA GLU A 110 4.67 4.35 11.38
C GLU A 110 5.24 4.96 12.66
N SER A 111 4.78 4.51 13.85
CA SER A 111 5.22 5.02 15.15
C SER A 111 4.98 4.01 16.28
N ILE A 112 5.69 4.18 17.40
CA ILE A 112 5.49 3.37 18.62
C ILE A 112 4.06 3.54 19.20
N PRO A 113 3.50 4.75 19.36
CA PRO A 113 2.12 4.88 19.84
C PRO A 113 1.09 4.18 18.95
N GLU A 114 1.32 4.14 17.64
CA GLU A 114 0.45 3.37 16.74
C GLU A 114 0.54 1.87 17.01
N LEU A 115 1.75 1.35 17.26
CA LEU A 115 1.95 -0.06 17.61
C LEU A 115 1.17 -0.44 18.88
N GLU A 116 1.25 0.40 19.90
CA GLU A 116 0.54 0.22 21.17
C GLU A 116 -0.99 0.16 20.94
N VAL A 117 -1.54 1.09 20.16
CA VAL A 117 -2.97 1.10 19.80
C VAL A 117 -3.37 -0.15 19.02
N ILE A 118 -2.55 -0.57 18.04
CA ILE A 118 -2.82 -1.81 17.29
C ILE A 118 -2.85 -3.02 18.23
N ASN A 119 -1.91 -3.09 19.19
CA ASN A 119 -1.85 -4.17 20.17
C ASN A 119 -3.10 -4.19 21.07
N GLU A 120 -3.49 -3.04 21.63
CA GLU A 120 -4.70 -2.92 22.46
C GLU A 120 -5.96 -3.38 21.71
N LEU A 121 -6.15 -2.92 20.46
CA LEU A 121 -7.31 -3.27 19.65
C LEU A 121 -7.30 -4.75 19.21
N ALA A 122 -6.13 -5.32 18.96
CA ALA A 122 -5.98 -6.73 18.65
C ALA A 122 -6.28 -7.61 19.87
N ALA A 123 -5.75 -7.25 21.05
CA ALA A 123 -6.00 -7.95 22.32
C ALA A 123 -7.50 -7.93 22.67
N ALA A 124 -8.18 -6.78 22.49
CA ALA A 124 -9.62 -6.66 22.72
C ALA A 124 -10.46 -7.60 21.84
N GLN A 125 -9.94 -8.02 20.70
CA GLN A 125 -10.57 -8.98 19.78
C GLN A 125 -10.04 -10.42 19.95
N ASN A 126 -9.12 -10.69 20.89
CA ASN A 126 -8.37 -11.94 21.02
C ASN A 126 -7.68 -12.35 19.71
N LYS A 127 -7.06 -11.38 19.02
CA LYS A 127 -6.34 -11.56 17.76
C LYS A 127 -4.88 -11.18 17.91
N VAL A 128 -4.06 -11.69 17.00
CA VAL A 128 -2.67 -11.26 16.80
C VAL A 128 -2.61 -10.44 15.52
N ALA A 129 -2.07 -9.22 15.61
CA ALA A 129 -1.84 -8.36 14.46
C ALA A 129 -0.48 -8.67 13.84
N ASN A 130 -0.45 -8.90 12.52
CA ASN A 130 0.82 -8.92 11.80
C ASN A 130 1.25 -7.48 11.53
N VAL A 131 2.47 -7.13 11.91
CA VAL A 131 3.01 -5.77 11.74
C VAL A 131 4.32 -5.77 10.97
N ALA A 132 4.59 -4.69 10.25
CA ALA A 132 5.87 -4.37 9.65
C ALA A 132 6.22 -2.92 10.02
N PHE A 133 7.45 -2.66 10.43
CA PHE A 133 7.88 -1.32 10.83
C PHE A 133 8.36 -0.53 9.62
N ARG A 134 7.79 0.64 9.42
CA ARG A 134 8.29 1.59 8.45
C ARG A 134 9.43 2.39 9.08
N ILE A 135 10.64 2.10 8.66
CA ILE A 135 11.84 2.78 9.15
C ILE A 135 12.15 3.99 8.27
N ASN A 136 12.41 5.13 8.93
CA ASN A 136 12.98 6.30 8.29
C ASN A 136 14.52 6.19 8.33
N PRO A 137 15.21 5.95 7.20
CA PRO A 137 16.66 5.74 7.20
C PRO A 137 17.46 7.05 7.32
N ASP A 138 16.79 8.20 7.38
CA ASP A 138 17.41 9.54 7.44
C ASP A 138 18.49 9.78 6.39
N VAL A 139 18.32 9.26 5.18
CA VAL A 139 19.22 9.51 4.06
C VAL A 139 18.74 10.70 3.26
N GLY A 140 19.64 11.67 3.04
CA GLY A 140 19.38 12.81 2.19
C GLY A 140 19.13 12.37 0.75
N ALA A 141 17.90 12.58 0.25
CA ALA A 141 17.63 12.39 -1.16
C ALA A 141 18.02 13.65 -1.90
N HIS A 142 18.97 13.55 -2.86
CA HIS A 142 19.27 14.62 -3.82
C HIS A 142 18.12 14.73 -4.83
N THR A 143 16.99 15.29 -4.39
CA THR A 143 15.83 15.57 -5.24
C THR A 143 15.72 17.07 -5.51
N HIS A 144 14.93 17.44 -6.51
CA HIS A 144 14.67 18.85 -6.84
C HIS A 144 14.17 19.61 -5.59
N ALA A 145 14.62 20.85 -5.38
CA ALA A 145 14.37 21.65 -4.17
C ALA A 145 12.89 21.76 -3.77
N ASN A 146 11.97 21.67 -4.72
CA ASN A 146 10.51 21.71 -4.49
C ASN A 146 9.87 20.32 -4.21
N ILE A 147 10.67 19.24 -4.24
CA ILE A 147 10.20 17.85 -4.03
C ILE A 147 11.06 17.19 -2.93
N THR A 148 11.81 17.96 -2.16
CA THR A 148 12.69 17.44 -1.14
C THR A 148 11.87 16.82 0.01
N THR A 149 11.61 15.53 -0.09
CA THR A 149 11.07 14.67 0.98
C THR A 149 12.19 14.03 1.81
N GLY A 150 13.41 14.53 1.70
CA GLY A 150 14.63 13.90 2.17
C GLY A 150 15.18 14.38 3.51
N LEU A 151 14.62 15.43 4.11
CA LEU A 151 15.04 15.90 5.43
C LEU A 151 14.33 15.09 6.53
N ALA A 152 15.02 14.82 7.64
CA ALA A 152 14.49 14.08 8.79
C ALA A 152 13.13 14.64 9.27
N GLU A 153 12.94 15.95 9.14
CA GLU A 153 11.73 16.68 9.53
C GLU A 153 10.50 16.38 8.65
N ASN A 154 10.70 15.81 7.46
CA ASN A 154 9.63 15.61 6.46
C ASN A 154 9.36 14.15 6.11
N LYS A 155 9.92 13.19 6.83
CA LYS A 155 9.77 11.76 6.56
C LYS A 155 8.89 11.10 7.59
N PHE A 156 7.91 10.33 7.10
CA PHE A 156 7.14 9.41 7.91
C PHE A 156 7.97 8.18 8.29
N GLY A 157 7.51 7.49 9.33
CA GLY A 157 8.13 6.26 9.81
C GLY A 157 8.99 6.45 11.05
N ILE A 158 9.39 5.35 11.63
CA ILE A 158 10.16 5.26 12.87
C ILE A 158 11.63 5.58 12.55
N SER A 159 12.29 6.37 13.39
CA SER A 159 13.69 6.70 13.20
C SER A 159 14.58 5.45 13.40
N MET A 160 15.73 5.42 12.74
CA MET A 160 16.71 4.35 12.99
C MET A 160 17.18 4.29 14.46
N GLN A 161 17.13 5.42 15.16
CA GLN A 161 17.53 5.49 16.58
C GLN A 161 16.51 4.83 17.51
N ASP A 162 15.22 4.79 17.11
CA ASP A 162 14.14 4.18 17.88
C ASP A 162 13.88 2.71 17.49
N MET A 163 14.70 2.13 16.61
CA MET A 163 14.48 0.80 16.07
C MET A 163 14.50 -0.27 17.17
N ASP A 164 15.48 -0.24 18.06
CA ASP A 164 15.57 -1.21 19.16
C ASP A 164 14.36 -1.07 20.09
N LYS A 165 13.97 0.16 20.41
CA LYS A 165 12.81 0.42 21.25
C LYS A 165 11.50 -0.09 20.65
N VAL A 166 11.28 0.05 19.34
CA VAL A 166 10.06 -0.45 18.72
C VAL A 166 10.02 -1.98 18.67
N ILE A 167 11.19 -2.63 18.57
CA ILE A 167 11.30 -4.09 18.63
C ILE A 167 10.98 -4.58 20.05
N ASP A 168 11.50 -3.91 21.08
CA ASP A 168 11.21 -4.24 22.49
C ASP A 168 9.70 -4.16 22.77
N VAL A 169 9.06 -3.05 22.38
CA VAL A 169 7.60 -2.88 22.55
C VAL A 169 6.79 -3.93 21.79
N ALA A 170 7.29 -4.42 20.65
CA ALA A 170 6.60 -5.46 19.89
C ALA A 170 6.74 -6.88 20.49
N GLN A 171 7.66 -7.07 21.43
CA GLN A 171 7.90 -8.35 22.13
C GLN A 171 7.14 -8.46 23.45
N GLU A 172 6.66 -7.34 24.01
CA GLU A 172 5.83 -7.28 25.18
C GLU A 172 4.36 -7.68 24.89
#